data_575a16b5f0b53ce790af721f92e44e4b
#
_entry.id   575a16b5f0b53ce790af721f92e44e4b
#
_cell.length_a   1.000
_cell.length_b   1.000
_cell.length_c   1.000
_cell.angle_alpha   90.00
_cell.angle_beta   90.00
_cell.angle_gamma   90.00
#
_symmetry.space_group_name_H-M   'P 1'
#
loop_
_entity.id
_entity.type
_entity.pdbx_description
1 polymer ?
#
loop_
_entity_poly.entity_id
_entity_poly.type
_entity_poly.pdbx_seq_one_letter_code
_entity_poly.pdbx_strand_id
1 'polypeptide(L)'
;IIAELKRTGWTFGSHTWGHINLSSSSLERVQADTKRWLDEVGSLVGPTTILYYPHGARPDGDDVKQTGPIFRYLQEQGFRVFASVGISSYSKIKTDICAVICDRLHPDGTTLRGNDKVIGWYSQFYDARDIIDLTVRPNRGVKWTPKTN
;
A
#
# COMPACT_ATOMS: atom_id res chain seq x y z
N ILE A 1 10.51 15.97 -12.43
CA ILE A 1 10.48 14.58 -11.88
C ILE A 1 9.11 13.95 -12.10
N ILE A 2 8.00 14.50 -11.56
CA ILE A 2 6.64 13.91 -11.68
C ILE A 2 6.23 13.70 -13.14
N ALA A 3 6.42 14.71 -14.01
CA ALA A 3 6.11 14.60 -15.42
C ALA A 3 6.89 13.48 -16.11
N GLU A 4 8.15 13.29 -15.74
CA GLU A 4 8.99 12.22 -16.29
C GLU A 4 8.53 10.84 -15.81
N LEU A 5 8.19 10.71 -14.54
CA LEU A 5 7.63 9.46 -14.02
C LEU A 5 6.33 9.09 -14.75
N LYS A 6 5.43 10.06 -14.98
CA LYS A 6 4.21 9.83 -15.75
C LYS A 6 4.52 9.39 -17.18
N ARG A 7 5.47 10.05 -17.83
CA ARG A 7 5.89 9.73 -19.20
C ARG A 7 6.43 8.30 -19.31
N THR A 8 7.06 7.79 -18.24
CA THR A 8 7.61 6.43 -18.18
C THR A 8 6.61 5.40 -17.63
N GLY A 9 5.33 5.75 -17.48
CA GLY A 9 4.26 4.82 -17.13
C GLY A 9 3.99 4.65 -15.64
N TRP A 10 4.58 5.49 -14.79
CA TRP A 10 4.29 5.45 -13.34
C TRP A 10 2.89 5.95 -13.05
N THR A 11 2.21 5.23 -12.16
CA THR A 11 0.91 5.61 -11.59
C THR A 11 1.08 6.01 -10.14
N PHE A 12 0.41 7.07 -9.74
CA PHE A 12 0.45 7.58 -8.36
C PHE A 12 -0.81 7.18 -7.62
N GLY A 13 -0.66 6.81 -6.35
CA GLY A 13 -1.76 6.55 -5.42
C GLY A 13 -1.60 7.35 -4.14
N SER A 14 -2.69 7.58 -3.43
CA SER A 14 -2.65 8.20 -2.11
C SER A 14 -2.24 7.18 -1.05
N HIS A 15 -1.47 7.66 -0.08
CA HIS A 15 -1.19 6.93 1.16
C HIS A 15 -1.53 7.81 2.38
N THR A 16 -2.58 8.63 2.24
CA THR A 16 -2.95 9.75 3.09
C THR A 16 -1.87 10.84 3.14
N TRP A 17 -2.19 12.02 3.66
CA TRP A 17 -1.19 13.08 3.81
C TRP A 17 -0.31 12.84 5.04
N GLY A 18 -0.94 12.56 6.18
CA GLY A 18 -0.28 12.43 7.47
C GLY A 18 -0.02 10.98 7.90
N HIS A 19 -0.10 10.00 6.99
CA HIS A 19 0.07 8.58 7.31
C HIS A 19 -0.81 8.13 8.49
N ILE A 20 -2.05 8.61 8.52
CA ILE A 20 -2.99 8.37 9.62
C ILE A 20 -3.55 6.95 9.61
N ASN A 21 -3.85 6.42 10.80
CA ASN A 21 -4.52 5.14 10.93
C ASN A 21 -6.03 5.32 10.69
N LEU A 22 -6.53 4.81 9.56
CA LEU A 22 -7.92 4.99 9.16
C LEU A 22 -8.90 4.21 10.02
N SER A 23 -8.48 3.12 10.68
CA SER A 23 -9.37 2.32 11.52
C SER A 23 -9.70 2.98 12.86
N SER A 24 -8.85 3.89 13.32
CA SER A 24 -8.99 4.57 14.62
C SER A 24 -9.16 6.09 14.50
N SER A 25 -9.21 6.61 13.28
CA SER A 25 -9.41 8.05 13.04
C SER A 25 -10.91 8.40 12.99
N SER A 26 -11.25 9.60 13.43
CA SER A 26 -12.59 10.14 13.18
C SER A 26 -12.77 10.55 11.72
N LEU A 27 -14.02 10.66 11.29
CA LEU A 27 -14.36 11.10 9.93
C LEU A 27 -13.79 12.49 9.64
N GLU A 28 -13.89 13.43 10.58
CA GLU A 28 -13.40 14.81 10.43
C GLU A 28 -11.86 14.82 10.22
N ARG A 29 -11.15 13.96 10.96
CA ARG A 29 -9.70 13.83 10.79
C ARG A 29 -9.34 13.31 9.42
N VAL A 30 -10.06 12.31 8.93
CA VAL A 30 -9.84 11.75 7.59
C VAL A 30 -10.18 12.77 6.51
N GLN A 31 -11.25 13.55 6.69
CA GLN A 31 -11.63 14.62 5.77
C GLN A 31 -10.53 15.70 5.68
N ALA A 32 -10.01 16.15 6.81
CA ALA A 32 -8.94 17.15 6.84
C ALA A 32 -7.66 16.62 6.20
N ASP A 33 -7.26 15.40 6.49
CA ASP A 33 -6.08 14.75 5.92
C ASP A 33 -6.21 14.54 4.40
N THR A 34 -7.35 14.02 3.97
CA THR A 34 -7.62 13.78 2.54
C THR A 34 -7.65 15.09 1.75
N LYS A 35 -8.30 16.12 2.29
CA LYS A 35 -8.31 17.44 1.65
C LYS A 35 -6.88 17.96 1.48
N ARG A 36 -6.07 17.86 2.51
CA ARG A 36 -4.68 18.31 2.46
C ARG A 36 -3.86 17.52 1.44
N TRP A 37 -4.06 16.19 1.37
CA TRP A 37 -3.42 15.38 0.34
C TRP A 37 -3.82 15.83 -1.07
N LEU A 38 -5.11 16.08 -1.31
CA LEU A 38 -5.61 16.53 -2.60
C LEU A 38 -5.01 17.89 -3.00
N ASP A 39 -4.95 18.82 -2.05
CA ASP A 39 -4.43 20.17 -2.28
C ASP A 39 -2.91 20.17 -2.51
N GLU A 40 -2.12 19.48 -1.69
CA GLU A 40 -0.67 19.57 -1.70
C GLU A 40 0.00 18.52 -2.60
N VAL A 41 -0.54 17.31 -2.69
CA VAL A 41 0.03 16.20 -3.47
C VAL A 41 -0.77 15.96 -4.74
N GLY A 42 -2.08 15.85 -4.61
CA GLY A 42 -3.00 15.63 -5.73
C GLY A 42 -2.85 16.69 -6.82
N SER A 43 -2.67 17.95 -6.44
CA SER A 43 -2.41 19.06 -7.37
C SER A 43 -1.14 18.85 -8.22
N LEU A 44 -0.16 18.13 -7.70
CA LEU A 44 1.11 17.83 -8.40
C LEU A 44 1.02 16.55 -9.23
N VAL A 45 0.48 15.48 -8.62
CA VAL A 45 0.45 14.16 -9.28
C VAL A 45 -0.79 13.96 -10.15
N GLY A 46 -1.80 14.82 -10.02
CA GLY A 46 -3.08 14.70 -10.71
C GLY A 46 -4.04 13.72 -10.01
N PRO A 47 -5.25 13.54 -10.58
CA PRO A 47 -6.25 12.67 -9.99
C PRO A 47 -5.76 11.22 -9.91
N THR A 48 -6.12 10.55 -8.81
CA THR A 48 -5.89 9.12 -8.64
C THR A 48 -7.13 8.44 -8.08
N THR A 49 -7.33 7.20 -8.45
CA THR A 49 -8.38 6.35 -7.90
C THR A 49 -7.85 5.37 -6.85
N ILE A 50 -6.55 5.40 -6.57
CA ILE A 50 -5.87 4.41 -5.73
C ILE A 50 -5.58 4.98 -4.36
N LEU A 51 -6.00 4.27 -3.31
CA LEU A 51 -5.67 4.55 -1.92
C LEU A 51 -5.02 3.34 -1.26
N TYR A 52 -3.81 3.51 -0.78
CA TYR A 52 -3.10 2.55 0.06
C TYR A 52 -3.34 2.89 1.53
N TYR A 53 -3.86 1.94 2.30
CA TYR A 53 -4.12 2.17 3.72
C TYR A 53 -2.80 2.21 4.52
N PRO A 54 -2.50 3.33 5.24
CA PRO A 54 -1.40 3.34 6.20
C PRO A 54 -1.61 2.25 7.26
N HIS A 55 -0.53 1.63 7.71
CA HIS A 55 -0.54 0.53 8.66
C HIS A 55 -1.36 -0.70 8.22
N GLY A 56 -1.84 -0.75 6.98
CA GLY A 56 -2.80 -1.74 6.52
C GLY A 56 -4.20 -1.58 7.14
N ALA A 57 -4.41 -0.53 7.93
CA ALA A 57 -5.62 -0.31 8.71
C ALA A 57 -6.78 0.15 7.82
N ARG A 58 -7.80 -0.69 7.72
CA ARG A 58 -9.02 -0.37 6.97
C ARG A 58 -9.82 0.72 7.67
N PRO A 59 -10.57 1.54 6.93
CA PRO A 59 -11.42 2.55 7.54
C PRO A 59 -12.53 1.93 8.38
N ASP A 60 -13.13 2.76 9.23
CA ASP A 60 -14.30 2.42 10.03
C ASP A 60 -14.10 1.21 10.96
N GLY A 61 -12.92 1.14 11.62
CA GLY A 61 -12.61 0.07 12.56
C GLY A 61 -12.49 -1.31 11.92
N ASP A 62 -11.86 -1.39 10.76
CA ASP A 62 -11.75 -2.61 9.96
C ASP A 62 -13.09 -3.13 9.43
N ASP A 63 -14.01 -2.24 9.07
CA ASP A 63 -15.26 -2.61 8.43
C ASP A 63 -15.03 -3.45 7.16
N VAL A 64 -15.19 -4.76 7.31
CA VAL A 64 -14.99 -5.74 6.23
C VAL A 64 -16.03 -5.55 5.11
N LYS A 65 -17.20 -5.02 5.44
CA LYS A 65 -18.28 -4.76 4.47
C LYS A 65 -18.04 -3.47 3.70
N GLN A 66 -17.21 -2.58 4.24
CA GLN A 66 -16.86 -1.29 3.62
C GLN A 66 -18.10 -0.43 3.33
N THR A 67 -18.91 -0.31 4.34
CA THR A 67 -20.17 0.46 4.32
C THR A 67 -20.14 1.66 5.25
N GLY A 68 -19.05 1.82 6.02
CA GLY A 68 -18.89 2.87 7.00
C GLY A 68 -18.73 4.27 6.41
N PRO A 69 -18.89 5.32 7.23
CA PRO A 69 -18.89 6.70 6.78
C PRO A 69 -17.53 7.14 6.20
N ILE A 70 -16.43 6.67 6.73
CA ILE A 70 -15.09 7.00 6.21
C ILE A 70 -14.90 6.39 4.82
N PHE A 71 -15.26 5.12 4.64
CA PHE A 71 -15.14 4.46 3.36
C PHE A 71 -15.98 5.17 2.28
N ARG A 72 -17.24 5.51 2.59
CA ARG A 72 -18.11 6.26 1.66
C ARG A 72 -17.53 7.61 1.29
N TYR A 73 -17.06 8.36 2.28
CA TYR A 73 -16.40 9.64 2.04
C TYR A 73 -15.21 9.50 1.08
N LEU A 74 -14.36 8.51 1.30
CA LEU A 74 -13.20 8.27 0.41
C LEU A 74 -13.63 7.94 -1.01
N GLN A 75 -14.74 7.20 -1.19
CA GLN A 75 -15.31 6.95 -2.51
C GLN A 75 -15.85 8.24 -3.15
N GLU A 76 -16.48 9.13 -2.38
CA GLU A 76 -16.95 10.44 -2.85
C GLU A 76 -15.77 11.31 -3.33
N GLN A 77 -14.58 11.15 -2.73
CA GLN A 77 -13.37 11.81 -3.19
C GLN A 77 -12.74 11.16 -4.44
N GLY A 78 -13.36 10.13 -5.00
CA GLY A 78 -12.94 9.51 -6.26
C GLY A 78 -12.10 8.25 -6.11
N PHE A 79 -11.79 7.81 -4.90
CA PHE A 79 -11.05 6.55 -4.71
C PHE A 79 -11.92 5.33 -5.06
N ARG A 80 -11.33 4.35 -5.74
CA ARG A 80 -12.00 3.12 -6.20
C ARG A 80 -11.18 1.87 -5.94
N VAL A 81 -9.86 1.99 -5.82
CA VAL A 81 -8.94 0.90 -5.53
C VAL A 81 -8.39 1.11 -4.13
N PHE A 82 -8.66 0.17 -3.25
CA PHE A 82 -8.30 0.24 -1.84
C PHE A 82 -7.41 -0.94 -1.47
N ALA A 83 -6.18 -0.63 -1.06
CA ALA A 83 -5.20 -1.65 -0.77
C ALA A 83 -4.76 -1.62 0.70
N SER A 84 -5.03 -2.70 1.39
CA SER A 84 -4.49 -2.98 2.72
C SER A 84 -3.09 -3.62 2.64
N VAL A 85 -2.51 -3.95 3.78
CA VAL A 85 -1.32 -4.81 3.86
C VAL A 85 -1.79 -6.21 4.21
N GLY A 86 -1.36 -7.21 3.46
CA GLY A 86 -1.73 -8.59 3.70
C GLY A 86 -1.02 -9.55 2.76
N ILE A 87 -1.32 -10.82 2.94
CA ILE A 87 -0.76 -11.92 2.14
C ILE A 87 -1.78 -12.52 1.17
N SER A 88 -2.98 -11.94 1.09
CA SER A 88 -3.97 -12.39 0.12
C SER A 88 -3.52 -12.05 -1.29
N SER A 89 -3.43 -13.06 -2.13
CA SER A 89 -3.07 -12.90 -3.54
C SER A 89 -4.25 -12.43 -4.40
N TYR A 90 -5.44 -12.29 -3.81
CA TYR A 90 -6.65 -12.05 -4.57
C TYR A 90 -7.21 -10.65 -4.32
N SER A 91 -7.40 -9.92 -5.40
CA SER A 91 -8.22 -8.73 -5.40
C SER A 91 -9.70 -9.13 -5.48
N LYS A 92 -10.54 -8.42 -4.73
CA LYS A 92 -12.00 -8.56 -4.78
C LYS A 92 -12.57 -7.37 -5.51
N ILE A 93 -13.20 -7.62 -6.64
CA ILE A 93 -14.00 -6.61 -7.34
C ILE A 93 -15.39 -6.63 -6.72
N LYS A 94 -15.78 -5.51 -6.14
CA LYS A 94 -17.09 -5.30 -5.52
C LYS A 94 -17.91 -4.38 -6.41
N THR A 95 -18.74 -4.95 -7.25
CA THR A 95 -19.57 -4.23 -8.22
C THR A 95 -20.68 -3.42 -7.54
N ASP A 96 -21.20 -3.94 -6.43
CA ASP A 96 -22.23 -3.31 -5.61
C ASP A 96 -21.81 -1.95 -5.04
N ILE A 97 -20.53 -1.78 -4.76
CA ILE A 97 -19.95 -0.54 -4.25
C ILE A 97 -18.93 0.09 -5.22
N CYS A 98 -18.84 -0.39 -6.46
CA CYS A 98 -17.92 0.13 -7.47
C CYS A 98 -16.47 0.26 -6.99
N ALA A 99 -15.94 -0.77 -6.32
CA ALA A 99 -14.61 -0.75 -5.73
C ALA A 99 -13.83 -2.04 -5.98
N VAL A 100 -12.51 -1.89 -6.05
CA VAL A 100 -11.55 -3.00 -6.00
C VAL A 100 -10.88 -2.98 -4.63
N ILE A 101 -11.00 -4.08 -3.92
CA ILE A 101 -10.39 -4.28 -2.62
C ILE A 101 -9.27 -5.30 -2.76
N CYS A 102 -8.07 -4.94 -2.38
CA CYS A 102 -6.92 -5.84 -2.47
C CYS A 102 -6.02 -5.71 -1.25
N ASP A 103 -5.18 -6.70 -1.09
CA ASP A 103 -4.02 -6.60 -0.22
C ASP A 103 -2.79 -6.30 -1.06
N ARG A 104 -1.88 -5.51 -0.54
CA ARG A 104 -0.55 -5.33 -1.09
C ARG A 104 0.47 -6.09 -0.26
N LEU A 105 1.37 -6.76 -0.91
CA LEU A 105 2.55 -7.31 -0.27
C LEU A 105 3.45 -6.15 0.13
N HIS A 106 4.03 -6.24 1.32
CA HIS A 106 4.93 -5.21 1.87
C HIS A 106 6.30 -5.81 2.13
N PRO A 107 7.13 -6.01 1.10
CA PRO A 107 8.48 -6.53 1.28
C PRO A 107 9.34 -5.49 1.99
N ASP A 108 9.66 -5.76 3.23
CA ASP A 108 10.58 -4.96 4.02
C ASP A 108 11.93 -5.69 4.23
N GLY A 109 12.86 -5.02 4.89
CA GLY A 109 14.16 -5.60 5.14
C GLY A 109 14.13 -6.86 6.00
N THR A 110 13.11 -7.06 6.84
CA THR A 110 12.95 -8.26 7.66
C THR A 110 12.48 -9.42 6.80
N THR A 111 11.46 -9.19 5.99
CA THR A 111 10.92 -10.16 5.04
C THR A 111 11.98 -10.59 4.02
N LEU A 112 12.69 -9.62 3.43
CA LEU A 112 13.72 -9.89 2.43
C LEU A 112 14.92 -10.63 3.01
N ARG A 113 15.15 -10.60 4.31
CA ARG A 113 16.20 -11.37 5.00
C ARG A 113 15.83 -12.82 5.30
N GLY A 114 14.64 -13.23 5.01
CA GLY A 114 14.22 -14.60 5.17
C GLY A 114 13.73 -14.97 6.58
N ASN A 115 13.56 -14.02 7.47
CA ASN A 115 13.14 -14.26 8.85
C ASN A 115 11.63 -14.26 9.05
N ASP A 116 10.86 -14.18 7.97
CA ASP A 116 9.41 -14.07 8.02
C ASP A 116 8.74 -15.35 7.52
N LYS A 117 7.64 -15.73 8.18
CA LYS A 117 6.79 -16.86 7.76
C LYS A 117 6.18 -16.67 6.37
N VAL A 118 6.14 -15.43 5.88
CA VAL A 118 5.59 -15.08 4.56
C VAL A 118 6.62 -15.09 3.44
N ILE A 119 7.89 -15.42 3.72
CA ILE A 119 8.94 -15.42 2.69
C ILE A 119 8.62 -16.37 1.54
N GLY A 120 7.99 -17.51 1.82
CA GLY A 120 7.54 -18.45 0.80
C GLY A 120 6.54 -17.84 -0.19
N TRP A 121 5.81 -16.81 0.22
CA TRP A 121 4.92 -16.03 -0.61
C TRP A 121 5.68 -15.06 -1.51
N TYR A 122 6.62 -14.32 -0.94
CA TYR A 122 7.41 -13.33 -1.69
C TYR A 122 8.31 -14.00 -2.73
N SER A 123 8.87 -15.17 -2.41
CA SER A 123 9.74 -15.92 -3.32
C SER A 123 9.05 -16.39 -4.60
N GLN A 124 7.72 -16.42 -4.66
CA GLN A 124 6.96 -16.69 -5.89
C GLN A 124 7.06 -15.55 -6.90
N PHE A 125 7.30 -14.33 -6.45
CA PHE A 125 7.38 -13.14 -7.29
C PHE A 125 8.80 -12.62 -7.43
N TYR A 126 9.61 -12.79 -6.39
CA TYR A 126 10.89 -12.14 -6.32
C TYR A 126 11.72 -12.71 -5.18
N ASP A 127 12.99 -12.97 -5.44
CA ASP A 127 13.98 -13.33 -4.43
C ASP A 127 15.06 -12.26 -4.39
N ALA A 128 15.16 -11.55 -3.28
CA ALA A 128 16.14 -10.49 -3.10
C ALA A 128 17.57 -10.97 -3.24
N ARG A 129 17.84 -12.25 -2.95
CA ARG A 129 19.16 -12.85 -3.06
C ARG A 129 19.64 -12.97 -4.51
N ASP A 130 18.73 -12.97 -5.47
CA ASP A 130 19.06 -13.03 -6.90
C ASP A 130 19.41 -11.65 -7.47
N ILE A 131 19.03 -10.58 -6.78
CA ILE A 131 19.11 -9.20 -7.28
C ILE A 131 20.11 -8.36 -6.48
N ILE A 132 20.24 -8.63 -5.18
CA ILE A 132 21.11 -7.84 -4.30
C ILE A 132 22.54 -8.37 -4.39
N ASP A 133 23.43 -7.55 -4.91
CA ASP A 133 24.86 -7.80 -4.83
C ASP A 133 25.35 -7.54 -3.39
N LEU A 134 25.57 -8.63 -2.65
CA LEU A 134 26.02 -8.57 -1.26
C LEU A 134 27.48 -8.10 -1.12
N THR A 135 28.26 -8.08 -2.21
CA THR A 135 29.64 -7.57 -2.18
C THR A 135 29.67 -6.05 -2.14
N VAL A 136 28.65 -5.40 -2.72
CA VAL A 136 28.52 -3.93 -2.77
C VAL A 136 27.82 -3.37 -1.52
N ARG A 137 26.98 -4.17 -0.86
CA ARG A 137 26.30 -3.78 0.38
C ARG A 137 26.80 -4.63 1.54
N PRO A 138 27.78 -4.15 2.31
CA PRO A 138 28.29 -4.88 3.45
C PRO A 138 27.17 -5.22 4.42
N ASN A 139 27.10 -6.49 4.73
CA ASN A 139 26.10 -7.07 5.60
C ASN A 139 26.32 -6.58 7.04
N ARG A 140 25.58 -5.57 7.48
CA ARG A 140 25.64 -5.03 8.84
C ARG A 140 25.08 -6.03 9.86
N GLY A 141 25.77 -7.18 10.04
CA GLY A 141 25.43 -8.20 11.04
C GLY A 141 24.23 -9.07 10.70
N VAL A 142 23.73 -9.04 9.49
CA VAL A 142 22.62 -9.90 9.05
C VAL A 142 23.19 -11.21 8.50
N LYS A 143 22.87 -12.33 9.12
CA LYS A 143 23.20 -13.66 8.58
C LYS A 143 22.20 -14.00 7.46
N TRP A 144 22.64 -13.94 6.23
CA TRP A 144 21.93 -14.52 5.11
C TRP A 144 22.13 -16.04 5.12
N THR A 145 21.04 -16.79 5.10
CA THR A 145 21.14 -18.22 4.85
C THR A 145 21.35 -18.43 3.34
N PRO A 146 22.41 -19.15 2.93
CA PRO A 146 22.57 -19.48 1.51
C PRO A 146 21.35 -20.25 0.99
N LYS A 147 21.00 -20.04 -0.30
CA LYS A 147 20.09 -20.97 -0.97
C LYS A 147 20.72 -22.35 -0.92
N THR A 148 20.08 -23.31 -0.29
CA THR A 148 20.38 -24.73 -0.53
C THR A 148 19.77 -25.08 -1.88
N ASN A 149 20.65 -25.41 -2.85
CA ASN A 149 20.25 -25.96 -4.13
C ASN A 149 19.52 -27.30 -3.95
#